data_3ee245c85d094dec3c959176342894b0
#
_entry.id   3ee245c85d094dec3c959176342894b0
#
_cell.length_a   1.000
_cell.length_b   1.000
_cell.length_c   1.000
_cell.angle_alpha   90.00
_cell.angle_beta   90.00
_cell.angle_gamma   90.00
#
_symmetry.space_group_name_H-M   'P 1'
#
loop_
_entity.id
_entity.type
_entity.pdbx_description
1 polymer ?
#
loop_
_entity_poly.entity_id
_entity_poly.type
_entity_poly.pdbx_seq_one_letter_code
_entity_poly.pdbx_strand_id
1 'polypeptide(L)'
;MKSESKLTFFEAAAIIVGHGVGAGILSVPYLAAHNSLREILLIIALCYVINLLLHLLIAELSLNNGGAQFVSCFRNELFSGSVGKFLTWGAFVLLAVSVIVSVSAFLTGAAAVFRSWFGLPDWAGMLLFYVLGAGVVFFGLKLVGICEKIAVASMIAVIFVLLGAVISQGTQPLPTGFHGMNNAVALFGMVSFSLSAVMSTPQVVKGLGGNARRVRLSIAAGLGINAGLILLITLTTLLGVGSAVTEDGALVDLAGRLGSWAGVIGYLFTLLALATSFWANTLNLRDIVSEQLGWPLKVSWLAVTLPCLALALPGLNSFVGFTRFASIIQVVTGLGIIVAYDRSRRRCGASPLLGRFGARPYQALIAACTLLATVGAVLPVK
;
A
#
# COMPACT_ATOMS: atom_id res chain seq x y z
N MET A 1 21.94 21.34 -2.05
CA MET A 1 20.67 20.65 -1.97
C MET A 1 19.62 21.63 -1.45
N LYS A 2 18.62 22.01 -2.27
CA LYS A 2 17.46 22.76 -1.76
C LYS A 2 16.76 21.85 -0.75
N SER A 3 16.52 22.36 0.47
CA SER A 3 15.74 21.69 1.50
C SER A 3 14.40 21.25 0.89
N GLU A 4 14.20 19.94 0.65
CA GLU A 4 12.86 19.45 0.34
C GLU A 4 11.93 19.89 1.47
N SER A 5 10.79 20.48 1.11
CA SER A 5 9.84 21.00 2.09
C SER A 5 9.37 19.88 3.02
N LYS A 6 9.53 20.09 4.34
CA LYS A 6 9.19 19.11 5.37
C LYS A 6 7.70 18.76 5.31
N LEU A 7 7.39 17.47 5.51
CA LEU A 7 6.02 17.01 5.69
C LEU A 7 5.46 17.48 7.05
N THR A 8 4.16 17.76 7.07
CA THR A 8 3.41 17.82 8.32
C THR A 8 3.10 16.41 8.83
N PHE A 9 2.67 16.30 10.08
CA PHE A 9 2.24 15.03 10.66
C PHE A 9 1.13 14.35 9.85
N PHE A 10 0.11 15.12 9.46
CA PHE A 10 -1.04 14.60 8.71
C PHE A 10 -0.68 14.20 7.28
N GLU A 11 0.22 14.91 6.61
CA GLU A 11 0.73 14.51 5.28
C GLU A 11 1.52 13.21 5.36
N ALA A 12 2.36 13.05 6.38
CA ALA A 12 3.12 11.83 6.61
C ALA A 12 2.22 10.63 6.93
N ALA A 13 1.19 10.82 7.77
CA ALA A 13 0.20 9.78 8.03
C ALA A 13 -0.62 9.43 6.78
N ALA A 14 -1.03 10.43 5.99
CA ALA A 14 -1.78 10.23 4.76
C ALA A 14 -0.99 9.44 3.70
N ILE A 15 0.33 9.65 3.58
CA ILE A 15 1.21 8.86 2.70
C ILE A 15 1.19 7.36 3.10
N ILE A 16 1.15 7.04 4.41
CA ILE A 16 1.01 5.67 4.88
C ILE A 16 -0.37 5.10 4.53
N VAL A 17 -1.44 5.87 4.73
CA VAL A 17 -2.81 5.45 4.37
C VAL A 17 -2.93 5.22 2.86
N GLY A 18 -2.58 6.22 2.06
CA GLY A 18 -2.79 6.18 0.62
C GLY A 18 -1.98 5.09 -0.08
N HIS A 19 -0.78 4.77 0.42
CA HIS A 19 -0.03 3.63 -0.11
C HIS A 19 -0.72 2.30 0.20
N GLY A 20 -1.26 2.12 1.42
CA GLY A 20 -1.92 0.89 1.85
C GLY A 20 -3.33 0.73 1.25
N VAL A 21 -4.08 1.85 1.11
CA VAL A 21 -5.41 1.86 0.47
C VAL A 21 -5.28 1.71 -1.05
N GLY A 22 -4.83 0.56 -1.50
CA GLY A 22 -4.87 0.20 -2.92
C GLY A 22 -6.14 -0.59 -3.26
N ALA A 23 -6.15 -1.22 -4.44
CA ALA A 23 -7.27 -2.07 -4.87
C ALA A 23 -7.57 -3.23 -3.89
N GLY A 24 -6.61 -3.63 -3.06
CA GLY A 24 -6.77 -4.70 -2.07
C GLY A 24 -7.87 -4.43 -1.04
N ILE A 25 -8.09 -3.18 -0.65
CA ILE A 25 -9.13 -2.84 0.34
C ILE A 25 -10.55 -3.23 -0.13
N LEU A 26 -10.80 -3.18 -1.44
CA LEU A 26 -12.10 -3.51 -2.04
C LEU A 26 -12.39 -5.01 -2.06
N SER A 27 -11.37 -5.85 -1.94
CA SER A 27 -11.52 -7.31 -1.88
C SER A 27 -11.68 -7.82 -0.44
N VAL A 28 -11.34 -7.02 0.57
CA VAL A 28 -11.48 -7.43 1.99
C VAL A 28 -12.92 -7.80 2.35
N PRO A 29 -13.98 -7.04 1.95
CA PRO A 29 -15.36 -7.38 2.29
C PRO A 29 -15.81 -8.75 1.79
N TYR A 30 -15.36 -9.17 0.59
CA TYR A 30 -15.64 -10.52 0.06
C TYR A 30 -15.08 -11.60 0.99
N LEU A 31 -13.81 -11.49 1.37
CA LEU A 31 -13.19 -12.43 2.30
C LEU A 31 -13.82 -12.35 3.70
N ALA A 32 -14.22 -11.16 4.13
CA ALA A 32 -14.87 -10.95 5.42
C ALA A 32 -16.27 -11.58 5.48
N ALA A 33 -16.99 -11.68 4.36
CA ALA A 33 -18.30 -12.34 4.30
C ALA A 33 -18.24 -13.84 4.68
N HIS A 34 -17.06 -14.45 4.55
CA HIS A 34 -16.78 -15.84 4.92
C HIS A 34 -16.15 -15.98 6.34
N ASN A 35 -16.27 -14.95 7.17
CA ASN A 35 -15.73 -14.93 8.53
C ASN A 35 -16.73 -14.24 9.48
N SER A 36 -16.77 -14.64 10.75
CA SER A 36 -17.62 -13.98 11.73
C SER A 36 -17.10 -12.55 12.05
N LEU A 37 -17.99 -11.67 12.51
CA LEU A 37 -17.62 -10.33 12.92
C LEU A 37 -16.48 -10.34 13.95
N ARG A 38 -16.47 -11.28 14.88
CA ARG A 38 -15.40 -11.43 15.90
C ARG A 38 -14.06 -11.71 15.24
N GLU A 39 -14.00 -12.60 14.26
CA GLU A 39 -12.78 -12.93 13.51
C GLU A 39 -12.29 -11.74 12.71
N ILE A 40 -13.21 -11.03 12.02
CA ILE A 40 -12.87 -9.82 11.27
C ILE A 40 -12.16 -8.80 12.17
N LEU A 41 -12.73 -8.50 13.34
CA LEU A 41 -12.17 -7.54 14.29
C LEU A 41 -10.81 -8.00 14.84
N LEU A 42 -10.68 -9.27 15.21
CA LEU A 42 -9.42 -9.83 15.73
C LEU A 42 -8.33 -9.83 14.66
N ILE A 43 -8.66 -10.21 13.42
CA ILE A 43 -7.71 -10.25 12.31
C ILE A 43 -7.23 -8.84 11.95
N ILE A 44 -8.14 -7.86 11.84
CA ILE A 44 -7.75 -6.47 11.57
C ILE A 44 -6.85 -5.92 12.69
N ALA A 45 -7.18 -6.17 13.95
CA ALA A 45 -6.36 -5.75 15.09
C ALA A 45 -4.97 -6.40 15.07
N LEU A 46 -4.89 -7.71 14.81
CA LEU A 46 -3.63 -8.44 14.70
C LEU A 46 -2.79 -7.92 13.53
N CYS A 47 -3.39 -7.76 12.36
CA CYS A 47 -2.72 -7.22 11.19
C CYS A 47 -2.18 -5.81 11.44
N TYR A 48 -2.96 -4.95 12.14
CA TYR A 48 -2.49 -3.61 12.53
C TYR A 48 -1.23 -3.69 13.39
N VAL A 49 -1.21 -4.52 14.43
CA VAL A 49 -0.05 -4.65 15.32
C VAL A 49 1.19 -5.17 14.57
N ILE A 50 1.03 -6.21 13.75
CA ILE A 50 2.14 -6.79 12.98
C ILE A 50 2.67 -5.79 11.94
N ASN A 51 1.76 -5.12 11.20
CA ASN A 51 2.18 -4.09 10.25
C ASN A 51 2.83 -2.90 10.94
N LEU A 52 2.34 -2.47 12.12
CA LEU A 52 2.99 -1.42 12.90
C LEU A 52 4.43 -1.79 13.27
N LEU A 53 4.66 -3.00 13.77
CA LEU A 53 6.00 -3.47 14.10
C LEU A 53 6.90 -3.51 12.85
N LEU A 54 6.40 -4.03 11.72
CA LEU A 54 7.13 -4.08 10.45
C LEU A 54 7.51 -2.67 9.96
N HIS A 55 6.56 -1.74 9.94
CA HIS A 55 6.82 -0.37 9.46
C HIS A 55 7.77 0.40 10.39
N LEU A 56 7.67 0.20 11.71
CA LEU A 56 8.62 0.79 12.67
C LEU A 56 10.02 0.19 12.51
N LEU A 57 10.13 -1.11 12.19
CA LEU A 57 11.38 -1.78 11.87
C LEU A 57 12.04 -1.15 10.63
N ILE A 58 11.27 -0.91 9.59
CA ILE A 58 11.73 -0.26 8.35
C ILE A 58 12.14 1.19 8.60
N ALA A 59 11.33 1.92 9.37
CA ALA A 59 11.62 3.30 9.71
C ALA A 59 12.93 3.40 10.50
N GLU A 60 13.16 2.49 11.44
CA GLU A 60 14.40 2.45 12.22
C GLU A 60 15.59 2.06 11.35
N LEU A 61 15.45 1.10 10.44
CA LEU A 61 16.48 0.77 9.45
C LEU A 61 16.85 1.99 8.60
N SER A 62 15.87 2.72 8.09
CA SER A 62 16.09 3.95 7.32
C SER A 62 16.76 5.05 8.16
N LEU A 63 16.30 5.27 9.41
CA LEU A 63 16.91 6.22 10.34
C LEU A 63 18.39 5.93 10.61
N ASN A 64 18.72 4.67 10.89
CA ASN A 64 20.07 4.20 11.14
C ASN A 64 20.98 4.35 9.91
N ASN A 65 20.41 4.50 8.72
CA ASN A 65 21.07 4.73 7.46
C ASN A 65 20.89 6.18 6.93
N GLY A 66 20.64 7.14 7.83
CA GLY A 66 20.55 8.56 7.47
C GLY A 66 19.32 8.96 6.66
N GLY A 67 18.23 8.19 6.74
CA GLY A 67 17.00 8.41 5.96
C GLY A 67 17.06 7.83 4.54
N ALA A 68 17.97 6.89 4.29
CA ALA A 68 18.16 6.27 2.98
C ALA A 68 16.99 5.35 2.59
N GLN A 69 16.84 5.15 1.27
CA GLN A 69 15.90 4.19 0.67
C GLN A 69 16.42 2.75 0.78
N PHE A 70 15.56 1.75 0.47
CA PHE A 70 15.85 0.33 0.69
C PHE A 70 17.15 -0.17 0.06
N VAL A 71 17.41 0.17 -1.21
CA VAL A 71 18.60 -0.31 -1.91
C VAL A 71 19.86 0.18 -1.24
N SER A 72 19.88 1.43 -0.78
CA SER A 72 21.00 1.98 -0.02
C SER A 72 21.14 1.33 1.36
N CYS A 73 20.02 1.02 2.04
CA CYS A 73 20.04 0.26 3.29
C CYS A 73 20.62 -1.15 3.07
N PHE A 74 20.22 -1.86 2.01
CA PHE A 74 20.75 -3.17 1.70
C PHE A 74 22.24 -3.14 1.36
N ARG A 75 22.67 -2.14 0.58
CA ARG A 75 24.08 -1.93 0.29
C ARG A 75 24.91 -1.75 1.57
N ASN A 76 24.41 -0.96 2.50
CA ASN A 76 25.14 -0.64 3.72
C ASN A 76 25.15 -1.81 4.74
N GLU A 77 24.07 -2.57 4.81
CA GLU A 77 23.90 -3.58 5.88
C GLU A 77 24.11 -5.03 5.38
N LEU A 78 23.81 -5.34 4.12
CA LEU A 78 23.84 -6.71 3.63
C LEU A 78 24.99 -6.99 2.65
N PHE A 79 25.29 -6.02 1.79
CA PHE A 79 26.12 -6.24 0.62
C PHE A 79 27.50 -5.59 0.79
N SER A 80 28.48 -6.37 1.19
CA SER A 80 29.87 -5.94 1.37
C SER A 80 30.79 -6.59 0.32
N GLY A 81 31.94 -5.96 0.05
CA GLY A 81 32.97 -6.45 -0.88
C GLY A 81 32.58 -6.34 -2.36
N SER A 82 33.34 -7.01 -3.23
CA SER A 82 33.18 -6.96 -4.70
C SER A 82 31.86 -7.55 -5.18
N VAL A 83 31.40 -8.66 -4.59
CA VAL A 83 30.10 -9.28 -4.85
C VAL A 83 28.95 -8.38 -4.38
N GLY A 84 29.19 -7.56 -3.37
CA GLY A 84 28.19 -6.63 -2.81
C GLY A 84 27.70 -5.61 -3.82
N LYS A 85 28.55 -5.14 -4.72
CA LYS A 85 28.13 -4.23 -5.82
C LYS A 85 27.14 -4.92 -6.76
N PHE A 86 27.42 -6.14 -7.17
CA PHE A 86 26.52 -6.92 -8.03
C PHE A 86 25.18 -7.19 -7.36
N LEU A 87 25.17 -7.58 -6.09
CA LEU A 87 23.95 -7.80 -5.32
C LEU A 87 23.14 -6.51 -5.12
N THR A 88 23.80 -5.36 -4.94
CA THR A 88 23.12 -4.05 -4.85
C THR A 88 22.40 -3.72 -6.17
N TRP A 89 23.07 -3.94 -7.31
CA TRP A 89 22.44 -3.73 -8.61
C TRP A 89 21.31 -4.73 -8.87
N GLY A 90 21.48 -5.98 -8.49
CA GLY A 90 20.41 -6.98 -8.54
C GLY A 90 19.18 -6.59 -7.76
N ALA A 91 19.35 -6.14 -6.51
CA ALA A 91 18.27 -5.64 -5.67
C ALA A 91 17.60 -4.37 -6.24
N PHE A 92 18.40 -3.45 -6.80
CA PHE A 92 17.90 -2.25 -7.47
C PHE A 92 17.01 -2.60 -8.66
N VAL A 93 17.50 -3.46 -9.57
CA VAL A 93 16.74 -3.85 -10.77
C VAL A 93 15.47 -4.61 -10.37
N LEU A 94 15.56 -5.53 -9.42
CA LEU A 94 14.42 -6.30 -8.93
C LEU A 94 13.32 -5.39 -8.37
N LEU A 95 13.68 -4.43 -7.51
CA LEU A 95 12.75 -3.44 -6.97
C LEU A 95 12.18 -2.52 -8.06
N ALA A 96 13.01 -2.05 -8.99
CA ALA A 96 12.57 -1.18 -10.08
C ALA A 96 11.54 -1.90 -10.96
N VAL A 97 11.81 -3.13 -11.38
CA VAL A 97 10.88 -3.94 -12.17
C VAL A 97 9.56 -4.17 -11.41
N SER A 98 9.63 -4.53 -10.12
CA SER A 98 8.44 -4.73 -9.30
C SER A 98 7.56 -3.49 -9.24
N VAL A 99 8.15 -2.32 -9.01
CA VAL A 99 7.41 -1.05 -8.93
C VAL A 99 6.87 -0.64 -10.30
N ILE A 100 7.66 -0.75 -11.38
CA ILE A 100 7.19 -0.44 -12.74
C ILE A 100 5.97 -1.30 -13.10
N VAL A 101 6.03 -2.59 -12.82
CA VAL A 101 4.92 -3.52 -13.07
C VAL A 101 3.69 -3.15 -12.23
N SER A 102 3.87 -2.83 -10.94
CA SER A 102 2.76 -2.41 -10.06
C SER A 102 2.10 -1.11 -10.54
N VAL A 103 2.91 -0.12 -10.92
CA VAL A 103 2.41 1.17 -11.41
C VAL A 103 1.69 1.02 -12.74
N SER A 104 2.17 0.13 -13.63
CA SER A 104 1.48 -0.21 -14.88
C SER A 104 0.10 -0.85 -14.61
N ALA A 105 -0.03 -1.66 -13.55
CA ALA A 105 -1.32 -2.18 -13.11
C ALA A 105 -2.30 -1.07 -12.72
N PHE A 106 -1.83 -0.03 -12.02
CA PHE A 106 -2.69 1.10 -11.64
C PHE A 106 -3.17 1.88 -12.87
N LEU A 107 -2.35 2.03 -13.91
CA LEU A 107 -2.74 2.64 -15.18
C LEU A 107 -3.83 1.81 -15.88
N THR A 108 -3.68 0.50 -15.96
CA THR A 108 -4.70 -0.38 -16.57
C THR A 108 -5.99 -0.42 -15.76
N GLY A 109 -5.88 -0.42 -14.43
CA GLY A 109 -7.05 -0.33 -13.53
C GLY A 109 -7.82 0.97 -13.69
N ALA A 110 -7.12 2.10 -13.76
CA ALA A 110 -7.74 3.41 -13.98
C ALA A 110 -8.40 3.51 -15.37
N ALA A 111 -7.79 2.95 -16.41
CA ALA A 111 -8.37 2.89 -17.74
C ALA A 111 -9.71 2.13 -17.75
N ALA A 112 -9.77 0.99 -17.03
CA ALA A 112 -11.01 0.23 -16.90
C ALA A 112 -12.13 1.06 -16.22
N VAL A 113 -11.79 1.85 -15.21
CA VAL A 113 -12.75 2.76 -14.56
C VAL A 113 -13.20 3.86 -15.52
N PHE A 114 -12.28 4.52 -16.24
CA PHE A 114 -12.65 5.56 -17.22
C PHE A 114 -13.47 5.01 -18.37
N ARG A 115 -13.19 3.80 -18.83
CA ARG A 115 -14.02 3.11 -19.83
C ARG A 115 -15.44 2.87 -19.30
N SER A 116 -15.57 2.35 -18.09
CA SER A 116 -16.89 2.07 -17.49
C SER A 116 -17.67 3.33 -17.16
N TRP A 117 -17.00 4.43 -16.77
CA TRP A 117 -17.66 5.67 -16.36
C TRP A 117 -17.95 6.61 -17.52
N PHE A 118 -16.98 6.81 -18.43
CA PHE A 118 -17.05 7.82 -19.50
C PHE A 118 -17.04 7.22 -20.91
N GLY A 119 -16.94 5.88 -21.05
CA GLY A 119 -16.83 5.24 -22.36
C GLY A 119 -15.50 5.52 -23.09
N LEU A 120 -14.45 5.96 -22.36
CA LEU A 120 -13.16 6.27 -22.96
C LEU A 120 -12.43 5.00 -23.42
N PRO A 121 -11.72 5.02 -24.56
CA PRO A 121 -10.84 3.93 -24.92
C PRO A 121 -9.68 3.81 -23.91
N ASP A 122 -9.20 2.59 -23.68
CA ASP A 122 -8.22 2.29 -22.63
C ASP A 122 -6.96 3.17 -22.71
N TRP A 123 -6.42 3.37 -23.90
CA TRP A 123 -5.24 4.24 -24.08
C TRP A 123 -5.46 5.69 -23.62
N ALA A 124 -6.66 6.23 -23.85
CA ALA A 124 -7.00 7.59 -23.45
C ALA A 124 -7.18 7.69 -21.93
N GLY A 125 -7.83 6.69 -21.31
CA GLY A 125 -7.93 6.57 -19.86
C GLY A 125 -6.56 6.45 -19.18
N MET A 126 -5.65 5.63 -19.74
CA MET A 126 -4.28 5.50 -19.26
C MET A 126 -3.50 6.82 -19.33
N LEU A 127 -3.58 7.51 -20.46
CA LEU A 127 -2.89 8.81 -20.65
C LEU A 127 -3.42 9.87 -19.71
N LEU A 128 -4.74 9.96 -19.55
CA LEU A 128 -5.37 10.92 -18.65
C LEU A 128 -4.90 10.69 -17.20
N PHE A 129 -4.98 9.45 -16.74
CA PHE A 129 -4.53 9.09 -15.38
C PHE A 129 -3.03 9.31 -15.21
N TYR A 130 -2.22 8.94 -16.20
CA TYR A 130 -0.77 9.16 -16.20
C TYR A 130 -0.42 10.64 -16.07
N VAL A 131 -0.99 11.52 -16.88
CA VAL A 131 -0.69 12.96 -16.85
C VAL A 131 -1.03 13.54 -15.48
N LEU A 132 -2.19 13.21 -14.92
CA LEU A 132 -2.60 13.68 -13.60
C LEU A 132 -1.72 13.09 -12.50
N GLY A 133 -1.49 11.79 -12.52
CA GLY A 133 -0.72 11.09 -11.49
C GLY A 133 0.77 11.46 -11.51
N ALA A 134 1.41 11.39 -12.67
CA ALA A 134 2.82 11.72 -12.84
C ALA A 134 3.09 13.22 -12.60
N GLY A 135 2.12 14.09 -12.94
CA GLY A 135 2.18 15.52 -12.65
C GLY A 135 2.33 15.80 -11.16
N VAL A 136 1.56 15.14 -10.29
CA VAL A 136 1.68 15.28 -8.83
C VAL A 136 3.07 14.87 -8.34
N VAL A 137 3.60 13.74 -8.82
CA VAL A 137 4.93 13.23 -8.42
C VAL A 137 6.07 14.12 -8.92
N PHE A 138 5.90 14.81 -10.06
CA PHE A 138 6.88 15.75 -10.59
C PHE A 138 7.23 16.86 -9.59
N PHE A 139 6.25 17.38 -8.86
CA PHE A 139 6.44 18.42 -7.86
C PHE A 139 6.99 17.90 -6.52
N GLY A 140 7.09 16.59 -6.34
CA GLY A 140 7.82 15.96 -5.25
C GLY A 140 6.99 15.64 -4.01
N LEU A 141 7.70 15.21 -2.95
CA LEU A 141 7.14 14.63 -1.74
C LEU A 141 6.07 15.51 -1.06
N LYS A 142 6.26 16.83 -1.05
CA LYS A 142 5.32 17.76 -0.39
C LYS A 142 3.96 17.79 -1.07
N LEU A 143 3.93 17.89 -2.41
CA LEU A 143 2.67 17.89 -3.15
C LEU A 143 1.99 16.52 -3.06
N VAL A 144 2.75 15.44 -3.16
CA VAL A 144 2.21 14.09 -2.92
C VAL A 144 1.55 14.01 -1.54
N GLY A 145 2.21 14.46 -0.47
CA GLY A 145 1.62 14.44 0.87
C GLY A 145 0.33 15.26 1.02
N ILE A 146 0.23 16.40 0.31
CA ILE A 146 -1.01 17.20 0.28
C ILE A 146 -2.11 16.46 -0.47
N CYS A 147 -1.83 15.93 -1.67
CA CYS A 147 -2.79 15.19 -2.48
C CYS A 147 -3.27 13.92 -1.77
N GLU A 148 -2.36 13.18 -1.13
CA GLU A 148 -2.68 12.01 -0.29
C GLU A 148 -3.65 12.38 0.84
N LYS A 149 -3.41 13.47 1.55
CA LYS A 149 -4.30 13.93 2.61
C LYS A 149 -5.71 14.24 2.10
N ILE A 150 -5.82 14.90 0.95
CA ILE A 150 -7.11 15.22 0.32
C ILE A 150 -7.80 13.93 -0.13
N ALA A 151 -7.08 13.04 -0.83
CA ALA A 151 -7.61 11.77 -1.31
C ALA A 151 -8.14 10.89 -0.17
N VAL A 152 -7.37 10.74 0.91
CA VAL A 152 -7.79 9.97 2.10
C VAL A 152 -9.04 10.56 2.74
N ALA A 153 -9.08 11.89 2.92
CA ALA A 153 -10.27 12.54 3.46
C ALA A 153 -11.51 12.33 2.56
N SER A 154 -11.33 12.40 1.25
CA SER A 154 -12.40 12.14 0.28
C SER A 154 -12.88 10.69 0.32
N MET A 155 -11.96 9.73 0.41
CA MET A 155 -12.31 8.30 0.53
C MET A 155 -13.09 8.01 1.81
N ILE A 156 -12.69 8.60 2.95
CA ILE A 156 -13.44 8.50 4.21
C ILE A 156 -14.85 9.05 4.04
N ALA A 157 -15.00 10.25 3.46
CA ALA A 157 -16.31 10.87 3.23
C ALA A 157 -17.21 9.99 2.33
N VAL A 158 -16.66 9.44 1.25
CA VAL A 158 -17.36 8.52 0.35
C VAL A 158 -17.94 7.32 1.11
N ILE A 159 -17.13 6.67 1.96
CA ILE A 159 -17.61 5.48 2.68
C ILE A 159 -18.69 5.86 3.70
N PHE A 160 -18.58 7.01 4.37
CA PHE A 160 -19.64 7.48 5.28
C PHE A 160 -20.96 7.79 4.54
N VAL A 161 -20.90 8.33 3.33
CA VAL A 161 -22.10 8.54 2.49
C VAL A 161 -22.74 7.21 2.14
N LEU A 162 -21.95 6.21 1.71
CA LEU A 162 -22.43 4.87 1.40
C LEU A 162 -23.03 4.17 2.64
N LEU A 163 -22.36 4.29 3.79
CA LEU A 163 -22.87 3.75 5.07
C LEU A 163 -24.21 4.37 5.46
N GLY A 164 -24.33 5.69 5.37
CA GLY A 164 -25.58 6.40 5.63
C GLY A 164 -26.72 5.92 4.71
N ALA A 165 -26.43 5.73 3.43
CA ALA A 165 -27.40 5.19 2.47
C ALA A 165 -27.80 3.74 2.78
N VAL A 166 -26.84 2.89 3.15
CA VAL A 166 -27.13 1.50 3.58
C VAL A 166 -28.04 1.48 4.79
N ILE A 167 -27.75 2.29 5.81
CA ILE A 167 -28.56 2.37 7.03
C ILE A 167 -29.99 2.85 6.71
N SER A 168 -30.13 3.84 5.84
CA SER A 168 -31.45 4.40 5.46
C SER A 168 -32.34 3.42 4.68
N GLN A 169 -31.73 2.49 3.92
CA GLN A 169 -32.45 1.46 3.14
C GLN A 169 -32.69 0.15 3.92
N GLY A 170 -32.20 0.08 5.16
CA GLY A 170 -32.24 -1.12 6.02
C GLY A 170 -30.96 -1.97 5.88
N THR A 171 -30.55 -2.57 6.99
CA THR A 171 -29.30 -3.33 7.06
C THR A 171 -29.53 -4.84 6.93
N GLN A 172 -28.54 -5.53 6.39
CA GLN A 172 -28.47 -7.01 6.38
C GLN A 172 -27.81 -7.52 7.68
N PRO A 173 -28.13 -8.75 8.11
CA PRO A 173 -27.46 -9.35 9.26
C PRO A 173 -25.97 -9.58 8.93
N LEU A 174 -25.11 -9.32 9.94
CA LEU A 174 -23.68 -9.59 9.83
C LEU A 174 -23.42 -11.11 9.90
N PRO A 175 -22.34 -11.58 9.25
CA PRO A 175 -21.99 -12.99 9.27
C PRO A 175 -21.69 -13.49 10.69
N THR A 176 -22.17 -14.68 11.01
CA THR A 176 -22.00 -15.35 12.30
C THR A 176 -21.43 -16.75 12.09
N GLY A 177 -20.65 -17.23 13.04
CA GLY A 177 -20.05 -18.55 13.00
C GLY A 177 -18.64 -18.57 12.40
N PHE A 178 -17.90 -19.65 12.70
CA PHE A 178 -16.57 -19.90 12.19
C PHE A 178 -16.65 -20.73 10.91
N HIS A 179 -16.17 -20.21 9.80
CA HIS A 179 -16.21 -20.84 8.48
C HIS A 179 -14.91 -21.54 8.07
N GLY A 180 -13.96 -21.70 9.00
CA GLY A 180 -12.73 -22.45 8.79
C GLY A 180 -11.45 -21.64 8.75
N MET A 181 -10.34 -22.29 9.06
CA MET A 181 -9.01 -21.65 9.17
C MET A 181 -8.53 -21.07 7.84
N ASN A 182 -8.85 -21.69 6.70
CA ASN A 182 -8.44 -21.20 5.40
C ASN A 182 -9.01 -19.79 5.11
N ASN A 183 -10.31 -19.58 5.44
CA ASN A 183 -10.95 -18.27 5.26
C ASN A 183 -10.35 -17.21 6.18
N ALA A 184 -10.04 -17.56 7.42
CA ALA A 184 -9.37 -16.67 8.36
C ALA A 184 -7.95 -16.30 7.90
N VAL A 185 -7.17 -17.25 7.37
CA VAL A 185 -5.83 -17.00 6.83
C VAL A 185 -5.88 -16.19 5.54
N ALA A 186 -6.85 -16.45 4.66
CA ALA A 186 -7.06 -15.64 3.46
C ALA A 186 -7.41 -14.19 3.81
N LEU A 187 -8.32 -13.97 4.76
CA LEU A 187 -8.66 -12.64 5.28
C LEU A 187 -7.42 -11.96 5.91
N PHE A 188 -6.64 -12.67 6.73
CA PHE A 188 -5.40 -12.17 7.30
C PHE A 188 -4.42 -11.72 6.21
N GLY A 189 -4.24 -12.50 5.15
CA GLY A 189 -3.38 -12.17 4.02
C GLY A 189 -3.80 -10.88 3.34
N MET A 190 -5.08 -10.75 2.99
CA MET A 190 -5.61 -9.58 2.29
C MET A 190 -5.58 -8.31 3.16
N VAL A 191 -5.95 -8.41 4.45
CA VAL A 191 -5.89 -7.27 5.38
C VAL A 191 -4.44 -6.85 5.60
N SER A 192 -3.50 -7.80 5.76
CA SER A 192 -2.06 -7.47 5.88
C SER A 192 -1.52 -6.77 4.64
N PHE A 193 -1.93 -7.21 3.44
CA PHE A 193 -1.57 -6.56 2.18
C PHE A 193 -2.15 -5.14 2.10
N SER A 194 -3.43 -4.96 2.43
CA SER A 194 -4.11 -3.67 2.40
C SER A 194 -3.61 -2.67 3.45
N LEU A 195 -2.94 -3.13 4.51
CA LEU A 195 -2.26 -2.27 5.48
C LEU A 195 -0.80 -1.95 5.09
N SER A 196 -0.25 -2.62 4.07
CA SER A 196 1.17 -2.51 3.76
C SER A 196 1.51 -1.20 3.04
N ALA A 197 2.24 -0.34 3.72
CA ALA A 197 2.83 0.89 3.18
C ALA A 197 4.38 0.85 3.28
N VAL A 198 4.95 -0.35 3.18
CA VAL A 198 6.37 -0.64 3.38
C VAL A 198 7.25 0.31 2.59
N MET A 199 6.99 0.46 1.29
CA MET A 199 7.81 1.26 0.39
C MET A 199 7.77 2.77 0.69
N SER A 200 6.71 3.30 1.29
CA SER A 200 6.60 4.72 1.65
C SER A 200 7.22 5.07 3.00
N THR A 201 7.58 4.08 3.81
CA THR A 201 8.12 4.32 5.15
C THR A 201 9.42 5.14 5.15
N PRO A 202 10.43 4.88 4.29
CA PRO A 202 11.63 5.72 4.21
C PRO A 202 11.33 7.17 3.81
N GLN A 203 10.32 7.40 2.99
CA GLN A 203 9.89 8.75 2.59
C GLN A 203 9.29 9.52 3.76
N VAL A 204 8.53 8.86 4.63
CA VAL A 204 8.02 9.45 5.88
C VAL A 204 9.17 9.82 6.80
N VAL A 205 10.18 8.95 6.93
CA VAL A 205 11.39 9.22 7.72
C VAL A 205 12.11 10.47 7.18
N LYS A 206 12.37 10.52 5.88
CA LYS A 206 13.01 11.66 5.19
C LYS A 206 12.17 12.93 5.31
N GLY A 207 10.88 12.86 5.02
CA GLY A 207 9.94 13.98 5.03
C GLY A 207 9.75 14.62 6.42
N LEU A 208 9.88 13.84 7.50
CA LEU A 208 9.82 14.33 8.89
C LEU A 208 11.21 14.69 9.45
N GLY A 209 12.25 14.70 8.61
CA GLY A 209 13.61 15.07 8.99
C GLY A 209 14.24 14.16 10.04
N GLY A 210 13.89 12.88 10.04
CA GLY A 210 14.44 11.88 10.95
C GLY A 210 13.97 12.00 12.41
N ASN A 211 12.92 12.79 12.70
CA ASN A 211 12.39 12.92 14.07
C ASN A 211 11.67 11.63 14.49
N ALA A 212 12.32 10.78 15.28
CA ALA A 212 11.86 9.48 15.69
C ALA A 212 10.43 9.48 16.28
N ARG A 213 10.11 10.45 17.16
CA ARG A 213 8.79 10.55 17.78
C ARG A 213 7.70 10.85 16.75
N ARG A 214 7.95 11.82 15.84
CA ARG A 214 6.99 12.16 14.77
C ARG A 214 6.83 11.02 13.78
N VAL A 215 7.91 10.36 13.38
CA VAL A 215 7.89 9.19 12.51
C VAL A 215 7.04 8.08 13.11
N ARG A 216 7.31 7.67 14.37
CA ARG A 216 6.53 6.63 15.06
C ARG A 216 5.04 6.97 15.13
N LEU A 217 4.70 8.18 15.54
CA LEU A 217 3.29 8.59 15.68
C LEU A 217 2.58 8.69 14.33
N SER A 218 3.24 9.20 13.28
CA SER A 218 2.64 9.29 11.93
C SER A 218 2.40 7.92 11.32
N ILE A 219 3.33 6.97 11.49
CA ILE A 219 3.15 5.59 11.03
C ILE A 219 2.00 4.92 11.79
N ALA A 220 1.98 5.03 13.12
CA ALA A 220 0.91 4.43 13.93
C ALA A 220 -0.47 5.03 13.58
N ALA A 221 -0.56 6.35 13.43
CA ALA A 221 -1.79 7.02 13.04
C ALA A 221 -2.22 6.65 11.61
N GLY A 222 -1.28 6.63 10.65
CA GLY A 222 -1.58 6.25 9.27
C GLY A 222 -2.10 4.82 9.16
N LEU A 223 -1.42 3.85 9.77
CA LEU A 223 -1.90 2.47 9.81
C LEU A 223 -3.23 2.32 10.57
N GLY A 224 -3.44 3.08 11.65
CA GLY A 224 -4.71 3.10 12.39
C GLY A 224 -5.87 3.63 11.56
N ILE A 225 -5.66 4.72 10.82
CA ILE A 225 -6.65 5.27 9.88
C ILE A 225 -6.95 4.25 8.78
N ASN A 226 -5.91 3.60 8.22
CA ASN A 226 -6.09 2.59 7.18
C ASN A 226 -6.87 1.36 7.71
N ALA A 227 -6.53 0.85 8.90
CA ALA A 227 -7.28 -0.23 9.54
C ALA A 227 -8.76 0.17 9.78
N GLY A 228 -8.99 1.41 10.20
CA GLY A 228 -10.34 1.98 10.35
C GLY A 228 -11.10 2.05 9.02
N LEU A 229 -10.44 2.44 7.92
CA LEU A 229 -11.01 2.44 6.57
C LEU A 229 -11.37 1.03 6.10
N ILE A 230 -10.47 0.06 6.30
CA ILE A 230 -10.72 -1.36 5.98
C ILE A 230 -11.96 -1.86 6.75
N LEU A 231 -12.01 -1.59 8.05
CA LEU A 231 -13.15 -1.97 8.87
C LEU A 231 -14.45 -1.29 8.39
N LEU A 232 -14.39 0.01 8.13
CA LEU A 232 -15.54 0.81 7.75
C LEU A 232 -16.13 0.35 6.41
N ILE A 233 -15.30 0.14 5.38
CA ILE A 233 -15.78 -0.35 4.08
C ILE A 233 -16.32 -1.79 4.19
N THR A 234 -15.65 -2.63 4.99
CA THR A 234 -16.08 -4.01 5.24
C THR A 234 -17.46 -4.03 5.90
N LEU A 235 -17.66 -3.27 6.98
CA LEU A 235 -18.95 -3.20 7.66
C LEU A 235 -20.03 -2.58 6.77
N THR A 236 -19.71 -1.51 6.02
CA THR A 236 -20.65 -0.88 5.08
C THR A 236 -21.14 -1.89 4.03
N THR A 237 -20.22 -2.69 3.47
CA THR A 237 -20.58 -3.70 2.47
C THR A 237 -21.39 -4.85 3.07
N LEU A 238 -20.95 -5.39 4.21
CA LEU A 238 -21.66 -6.48 4.88
C LEU A 238 -23.05 -6.06 5.36
N LEU A 239 -23.20 -4.87 5.91
CA LEU A 239 -24.51 -4.31 6.26
C LEU A 239 -25.35 -4.01 5.01
N GLY A 240 -24.70 -3.71 3.89
CA GLY A 240 -25.36 -3.49 2.62
C GLY A 240 -25.89 -4.75 1.98
N VAL A 241 -25.05 -5.73 1.70
CA VAL A 241 -25.37 -6.91 0.89
C VAL A 241 -25.28 -8.23 1.65
N GLY A 242 -24.90 -8.22 2.93
CA GLY A 242 -24.79 -9.42 3.76
C GLY A 242 -23.71 -10.38 3.27
N SER A 243 -24.03 -11.66 3.21
CA SER A 243 -23.14 -12.71 2.69
C SER A 243 -23.11 -12.81 1.16
N ALA A 244 -23.91 -12.00 0.45
CA ALA A 244 -23.96 -12.00 -1.02
C ALA A 244 -22.87 -11.13 -1.68
N VAL A 245 -21.81 -10.78 -0.93
CA VAL A 245 -20.64 -10.07 -1.48
C VAL A 245 -19.95 -10.94 -2.52
N THR A 246 -19.65 -10.36 -3.68
CA THR A 246 -19.03 -11.05 -4.81
C THR A 246 -17.53 -10.71 -4.96
N GLU A 247 -16.83 -11.49 -5.79
CA GLU A 247 -15.42 -11.18 -6.15
C GLU A 247 -15.27 -9.92 -7.00
N ASP A 248 -16.37 -9.43 -7.60
CA ASP A 248 -16.37 -8.19 -8.41
C ASP A 248 -16.05 -6.95 -7.58
N GLY A 249 -16.20 -7.05 -6.27
CA GLY A 249 -15.76 -6.06 -5.29
C GLY A 249 -16.87 -5.28 -4.62
N ALA A 250 -16.59 -4.85 -3.40
CA ALA A 250 -17.50 -4.19 -2.49
C ALA A 250 -18.33 -3.05 -3.08
N LEU A 251 -17.71 -2.21 -3.91
CA LEU A 251 -18.37 -1.02 -4.47
C LEU A 251 -19.33 -1.37 -5.61
N VAL A 252 -19.05 -2.46 -6.35
CA VAL A 252 -19.94 -2.99 -7.40
C VAL A 252 -21.21 -3.55 -6.74
N ASP A 253 -21.05 -4.35 -5.70
CA ASP A 253 -22.16 -4.93 -4.96
C ASP A 253 -23.05 -3.86 -4.30
N LEU A 254 -22.43 -2.84 -3.67
CA LEU A 254 -23.15 -1.70 -3.11
C LEU A 254 -23.89 -0.89 -4.18
N ALA A 255 -23.29 -0.71 -5.37
CA ALA A 255 -23.96 -0.03 -6.49
C ALA A 255 -25.17 -0.82 -6.99
N GLY A 256 -25.07 -2.14 -7.05
CA GLY A 256 -26.20 -3.01 -7.40
C GLY A 256 -27.40 -2.84 -6.47
N ARG A 257 -27.16 -2.59 -5.18
CA ARG A 257 -28.19 -2.35 -4.18
C ARG A 257 -28.70 -0.91 -4.11
N LEU A 258 -27.76 0.05 -4.03
CA LEU A 258 -28.08 1.47 -3.76
C LEU A 258 -28.47 2.25 -5.01
N GLY A 259 -28.16 1.70 -6.19
CA GLY A 259 -28.44 2.32 -7.48
C GLY A 259 -27.23 2.99 -8.14
N SER A 260 -27.43 3.51 -9.36
CA SER A 260 -26.36 4.01 -10.25
C SER A 260 -25.49 5.13 -9.64
N TRP A 261 -26.04 5.97 -8.76
CA TRP A 261 -25.30 7.03 -8.10
C TRP A 261 -24.17 6.48 -7.21
N ALA A 262 -24.40 5.33 -6.54
CA ALA A 262 -23.38 4.67 -5.72
C ALA A 262 -22.25 4.10 -6.60
N GLY A 263 -22.57 3.69 -7.83
CA GLY A 263 -21.56 3.28 -8.82
C GLY A 263 -20.64 4.45 -9.19
N VAL A 264 -21.17 5.65 -9.42
CA VAL A 264 -20.36 6.86 -9.69
C VAL A 264 -19.43 7.19 -8.53
N ILE A 265 -19.93 7.12 -7.29
CA ILE A 265 -19.12 7.32 -6.09
C ILE A 265 -18.06 6.20 -5.95
N GLY A 266 -18.40 4.98 -6.32
CA GLY A 266 -17.48 3.84 -6.36
C GLY A 266 -16.34 4.05 -7.35
N TYR A 267 -16.62 4.57 -8.54
CA TYR A 267 -15.58 4.93 -9.53
C TYR A 267 -14.64 6.01 -8.99
N LEU A 268 -15.19 7.05 -8.35
CA LEU A 268 -14.37 8.09 -7.72
C LEU A 268 -13.45 7.51 -6.64
N PHE A 269 -13.98 6.68 -5.74
CA PHE A 269 -13.18 6.00 -4.71
C PHE A 269 -12.05 5.18 -5.33
N THR A 270 -12.37 4.37 -6.34
CA THR A 270 -11.39 3.50 -7.02
C THR A 270 -10.29 4.32 -7.67
N LEU A 271 -10.63 5.41 -8.38
CA LEU A 271 -9.62 6.29 -8.98
C LEU A 271 -8.72 6.94 -7.91
N LEU A 272 -9.28 7.37 -6.77
CA LEU A 272 -8.49 7.92 -5.67
C LEU A 272 -7.54 6.87 -5.06
N ALA A 273 -8.02 5.64 -4.85
CA ALA A 273 -7.21 4.54 -4.34
C ALA A 273 -6.06 4.16 -5.30
N LEU A 274 -6.32 4.13 -6.62
CA LEU A 274 -5.29 3.90 -7.62
C LEU A 274 -4.30 5.07 -7.70
N ALA A 275 -4.77 6.32 -7.60
CA ALA A 275 -3.93 7.52 -7.64
C ALA A 275 -2.97 7.58 -6.45
N THR A 276 -3.43 7.33 -5.23
CA THR A 276 -2.59 7.30 -4.03
C THR A 276 -1.51 6.23 -4.14
N SER A 277 -1.86 5.03 -4.58
CA SER A 277 -0.89 3.95 -4.81
C SER A 277 0.10 4.28 -5.94
N PHE A 278 -0.35 4.94 -7.02
CA PHE A 278 0.51 5.43 -8.10
C PHE A 278 1.53 6.44 -7.57
N TRP A 279 1.09 7.47 -6.85
CA TRP A 279 1.96 8.51 -6.30
C TRP A 279 3.01 7.93 -5.36
N ALA A 280 2.59 7.09 -4.42
CA ALA A 280 3.47 6.50 -3.42
C ALA A 280 4.56 5.64 -4.06
N ASN A 281 4.20 4.72 -4.95
CA ASN A 281 5.14 3.82 -5.61
C ASN A 281 6.08 4.56 -6.56
N THR A 282 5.55 5.47 -7.38
CA THR A 282 6.34 6.23 -8.36
C THR A 282 7.33 7.17 -7.66
N LEU A 283 6.89 7.86 -6.60
CA LEU A 283 7.75 8.74 -5.80
C LEU A 283 8.89 7.94 -5.14
N ASN A 284 8.58 6.76 -4.61
CA ASN A 284 9.57 5.88 -3.98
C ASN A 284 10.64 5.44 -4.98
N LEU A 285 10.23 4.92 -6.13
CA LEU A 285 11.19 4.46 -7.14
C LEU A 285 12.00 5.63 -7.71
N ARG A 286 11.41 6.82 -7.89
CA ARG A 286 12.14 8.04 -8.28
C ARG A 286 13.29 8.34 -7.30
N ASP A 287 13.01 8.27 -6.00
CA ASP A 287 14.01 8.55 -4.98
C ASP A 287 15.09 7.44 -4.95
N ILE A 288 14.72 6.16 -5.11
CA ILE A 288 15.67 5.05 -5.24
C ILE A 288 16.57 5.24 -6.47
N VAL A 289 16.02 5.58 -7.64
CA VAL A 289 16.78 5.84 -8.87
C VAL A 289 17.75 7.00 -8.67
N SER A 290 17.27 8.09 -8.07
CA SER A 290 18.11 9.25 -7.77
C SER A 290 19.27 8.92 -6.82
N GLU A 291 19.02 8.10 -5.77
CA GLU A 291 20.08 7.68 -4.83
C GLU A 291 21.09 6.72 -5.46
N GLN A 292 20.66 5.80 -6.32
CA GLN A 292 21.55 4.78 -6.89
C GLN A 292 22.34 5.28 -8.09
N LEU A 293 21.72 6.10 -8.95
CA LEU A 293 22.34 6.60 -10.19
C LEU A 293 22.94 8.01 -10.05
N GLY A 294 22.65 8.70 -8.93
CA GLY A 294 23.04 10.10 -8.75
C GLY A 294 22.32 11.07 -9.70
N TRP A 295 21.21 10.65 -10.31
CA TRP A 295 20.51 11.47 -11.29
C TRP A 295 19.66 12.57 -10.61
N PRO A 296 19.48 13.72 -11.30
CA PRO A 296 18.55 14.74 -10.84
C PRO A 296 17.12 14.17 -10.71
N LEU A 297 16.36 14.62 -9.70
CA LEU A 297 15.01 14.11 -9.42
C LEU A 297 14.06 14.18 -10.62
N LYS A 298 14.18 15.19 -11.50
CA LYS A 298 13.37 15.32 -12.71
C LYS A 298 13.69 14.24 -13.75
N VAL A 299 14.96 13.89 -13.91
CA VAL A 299 15.41 12.81 -14.82
C VAL A 299 14.97 11.47 -14.24
N SER A 300 15.16 11.26 -12.95
CA SER A 300 14.70 10.04 -12.26
C SER A 300 13.17 9.88 -12.34
N TRP A 301 12.41 10.96 -12.24
CA TRP A 301 10.96 10.96 -12.43
C TRP A 301 10.58 10.46 -13.83
N LEU A 302 11.22 10.99 -14.87
CA LEU A 302 10.96 10.57 -16.26
C LEU A 302 11.34 9.10 -16.48
N ALA A 303 12.52 8.67 -15.99
CA ALA A 303 13.01 7.30 -16.09
C ALA A 303 12.12 6.27 -15.39
N VAL A 304 11.32 6.71 -14.42
CA VAL A 304 10.38 5.84 -13.71
C VAL A 304 9.01 5.86 -14.36
N THR A 305 8.47 7.02 -14.68
CA THR A 305 7.07 7.13 -15.14
C THR A 305 6.86 6.66 -16.57
N LEU A 306 7.80 6.96 -17.49
CA LEU A 306 7.66 6.54 -18.90
C LEU A 306 7.65 5.03 -19.11
N PRO A 307 8.54 4.23 -18.49
CA PRO A 307 8.46 2.78 -18.62
C PRO A 307 7.15 2.19 -18.11
N CYS A 308 6.55 2.77 -17.06
CA CYS A 308 5.24 2.32 -16.56
C CYS A 308 4.14 2.50 -17.61
N LEU A 309 4.12 3.67 -18.28
CA LEU A 309 3.18 3.95 -19.35
C LEU A 309 3.44 3.07 -20.58
N ALA A 310 4.72 2.94 -20.98
CA ALA A 310 5.11 2.10 -22.11
C ALA A 310 4.76 0.62 -21.90
N LEU A 311 4.81 0.12 -20.68
CA LEU A 311 4.41 -1.25 -20.35
C LEU A 311 2.88 -1.43 -20.32
N ALA A 312 2.13 -0.40 -19.93
CA ALA A 312 0.68 -0.47 -19.83
C ALA A 312 -0.03 -0.33 -21.19
N LEU A 313 0.42 0.59 -22.06
CA LEU A 313 -0.23 0.93 -23.34
C LEU A 313 -0.45 -0.25 -24.30
N PRO A 314 0.48 -1.21 -24.47
CA PRO A 314 0.25 -2.34 -25.37
C PRO A 314 -0.83 -3.32 -24.92
N GLY A 315 -1.37 -3.18 -23.70
CA GLY A 315 -2.39 -4.08 -23.16
C GLY A 315 -1.91 -5.53 -22.97
N LEU A 316 -0.60 -5.73 -22.76
CA LEU A 316 0.03 -7.06 -22.71
C LEU A 316 -0.42 -7.90 -21.52
N ASN A 317 -0.97 -7.26 -20.47
CA ASN A 317 -1.40 -7.96 -19.26
C ASN A 317 -2.55 -7.23 -18.56
N SER A 318 -3.28 -7.95 -17.73
CA SER A 318 -4.35 -7.40 -16.90
C SER A 318 -3.79 -6.81 -15.60
N PHE A 319 -4.62 -6.00 -14.91
CA PHE A 319 -4.34 -5.51 -13.56
C PHE A 319 -3.94 -6.65 -12.60
N VAL A 320 -4.66 -7.78 -12.64
CA VAL A 320 -4.40 -8.94 -11.77
C VAL A 320 -3.07 -9.61 -12.13
N GLY A 321 -2.74 -9.75 -13.42
CA GLY A 321 -1.48 -10.35 -13.84
C GLY A 321 -0.27 -9.53 -13.39
N PHE A 322 -0.32 -8.20 -13.52
CA PHE A 322 0.74 -7.32 -13.05
C PHE A 322 0.92 -7.38 -11.53
N THR A 323 -0.17 -7.35 -10.76
CA THR A 323 -0.11 -7.37 -9.28
C THR A 323 0.42 -8.71 -8.74
N ARG A 324 0.06 -9.84 -9.35
CA ARG A 324 0.61 -11.16 -8.96
C ARG A 324 2.13 -11.24 -9.13
N PHE A 325 2.66 -10.74 -10.24
CA PHE A 325 4.10 -10.73 -10.47
C PHE A 325 4.84 -9.86 -9.44
N ALA A 326 4.32 -8.66 -9.17
CA ALA A 326 4.93 -7.73 -8.22
C ALA A 326 4.94 -8.27 -6.78
N SER A 327 3.90 -9.01 -6.37
CA SER A 327 3.78 -9.54 -4.99
C SER A 327 4.88 -10.54 -4.64
N ILE A 328 5.35 -11.37 -5.58
CA ILE A 328 6.44 -12.32 -5.35
C ILE A 328 7.72 -11.58 -4.94
N ILE A 329 8.04 -10.48 -5.64
CA ILE A 329 9.24 -9.69 -5.36
C ILE A 329 9.14 -8.98 -4.00
N GLN A 330 7.94 -8.56 -3.61
CA GLN A 330 7.71 -7.90 -2.31
C GLN A 330 8.02 -8.82 -1.13
N VAL A 331 7.73 -10.11 -1.22
CA VAL A 331 8.06 -11.09 -0.16
C VAL A 331 9.56 -11.20 0.05
N VAL A 332 10.32 -11.37 -1.03
CA VAL A 332 11.79 -11.47 -0.97
C VAL A 332 12.38 -10.19 -0.38
N THR A 333 11.85 -9.04 -0.79
CA THR A 333 12.27 -7.73 -0.26
C THR A 333 11.97 -7.62 1.23
N GLY A 334 10.77 -8.06 1.68
CA GLY A 334 10.36 -8.03 3.09
C GLY A 334 11.28 -8.85 3.99
N LEU A 335 11.67 -10.06 3.59
CA LEU A 335 12.63 -10.87 4.33
C LEU A 335 14.02 -10.22 4.35
N GLY A 336 14.48 -9.67 3.23
CA GLY A 336 15.74 -8.92 3.15
C GLY A 336 15.78 -7.74 4.11
N ILE A 337 14.67 -7.01 4.25
CA ILE A 337 14.53 -5.89 5.19
C ILE A 337 14.76 -6.33 6.64
N ILE A 338 14.18 -7.46 7.06
CA ILE A 338 14.32 -7.96 8.44
C ILE A 338 15.78 -8.30 8.75
N VAL A 339 16.48 -8.94 7.80
CA VAL A 339 17.91 -9.29 7.96
C VAL A 339 18.77 -8.01 7.99
N ALA A 340 18.49 -7.05 7.10
CA ALA A 340 19.18 -5.76 7.10
C ALA A 340 19.00 -5.00 8.43
N TYR A 341 17.79 -5.03 8.98
CA TYR A 341 17.47 -4.43 10.26
C TYR A 341 18.24 -5.08 11.43
N ASP A 342 18.31 -6.42 11.51
CA ASP A 342 19.06 -7.08 12.59
C ASP A 342 20.54 -6.69 12.58
N ARG A 343 21.15 -6.57 11.39
CA ARG A 343 22.54 -6.08 11.24
C ARG A 343 22.69 -4.61 11.64
N SER A 344 21.80 -3.75 11.12
CA SER A 344 21.77 -2.33 11.44
C SER A 344 21.65 -2.08 12.95
N ARG A 345 20.73 -2.78 13.60
CA ARG A 345 20.52 -2.68 15.05
C ARG A 345 21.75 -3.06 15.85
N ARG A 346 22.46 -4.13 15.45
CA ARG A 346 23.71 -4.54 16.12
C ARG A 346 24.83 -3.52 15.92
N ARG A 347 24.90 -2.89 14.74
CA ARG A 347 25.90 -1.87 14.45
C ARG A 347 25.65 -0.57 15.24
N CYS A 348 24.39 -0.12 15.32
CA CYS A 348 24.05 1.15 15.94
C CYS A 348 23.85 1.08 17.46
N GLY A 349 23.57 -0.10 18.03
CA GLY A 349 23.39 -0.31 19.47
C GLY A 349 22.15 0.34 20.09
N ALA A 350 21.43 1.18 19.34
CA ALA A 350 20.26 1.90 19.79
C ALA A 350 19.03 1.54 18.94
N SER A 351 17.86 1.54 19.56
CA SER A 351 16.58 1.26 18.90
C SER A 351 15.56 2.34 19.30
N PRO A 352 15.60 3.53 18.64
CA PRO A 352 14.81 4.67 19.06
C PRO A 352 13.31 4.53 18.81
N LEU A 353 12.90 3.63 17.89
CA LEU A 353 11.49 3.42 17.55
C LEU A 353 10.90 2.18 18.22
N LEU A 354 11.58 1.05 18.13
CA LEU A 354 11.09 -0.27 18.58
C LEU A 354 11.50 -0.64 20.00
N GLY A 355 12.65 -0.13 20.49
CA GLY A 355 13.17 -0.54 21.80
C GLY A 355 13.28 -2.06 21.91
N ARG A 356 12.63 -2.67 22.93
CA ARG A 356 12.60 -4.12 23.13
C ARG A 356 11.90 -4.90 22.01
N PHE A 357 10.94 -4.28 21.32
CA PHE A 357 10.19 -4.92 20.23
C PHE A 357 11.00 -5.10 18.95
N GLY A 358 12.18 -4.50 18.85
CA GLY A 358 13.15 -4.77 17.79
C GLY A 358 14.02 -6.02 18.03
N ALA A 359 13.84 -6.78 19.13
CA ALA A 359 14.61 -7.98 19.42
C ALA A 359 14.24 -9.15 18.48
N ARG A 360 15.17 -10.11 18.31
CA ARG A 360 15.03 -11.24 17.39
C ARG A 360 13.72 -12.02 17.50
N PRO A 361 13.12 -12.29 18.69
CA PRO A 361 11.84 -12.99 18.76
C PRO A 361 10.72 -12.24 17.99
N TYR A 362 10.69 -10.90 18.09
CA TYR A 362 9.71 -10.09 17.34
C TYR A 362 10.01 -10.02 15.86
N GLN A 363 11.29 -10.01 15.46
CA GLN A 363 11.68 -10.11 14.05
C GLN A 363 11.24 -11.46 13.46
N ALA A 364 11.41 -12.56 14.19
CA ALA A 364 10.94 -13.87 13.77
C ALA A 364 9.41 -13.93 13.67
N LEU A 365 8.68 -13.30 14.61
CA LEU A 365 7.24 -13.17 14.55
C LEU A 365 6.78 -12.40 13.31
N ILE A 366 7.42 -11.25 13.02
CA ILE A 366 7.11 -10.44 11.82
C ILE A 366 7.36 -11.27 10.55
N ALA A 367 8.50 -11.99 10.48
CA ALA A 367 8.81 -12.85 9.35
C ALA A 367 7.77 -13.95 9.14
N ALA A 368 7.40 -14.65 10.21
CA ALA A 368 6.39 -15.71 10.18
C ALA A 368 5.02 -15.16 9.73
N CYS A 369 4.59 -14.01 10.26
CA CYS A 369 3.34 -13.37 9.86
C CYS A 369 3.36 -12.87 8.41
N THR A 370 4.51 -12.39 7.92
CA THR A 370 4.69 -11.99 6.52
C THR A 370 4.55 -13.21 5.60
N LEU A 371 5.16 -14.33 5.94
CA LEU A 371 5.01 -15.58 5.19
C LEU A 371 3.57 -16.10 5.24
N LEU A 372 2.93 -16.07 6.42
CA LEU A 372 1.52 -16.46 6.57
C LEU A 372 0.59 -15.59 5.72
N ALA A 373 0.82 -14.27 5.69
CA ALA A 373 0.05 -13.34 4.87
C ALA A 373 0.21 -13.66 3.37
N THR A 374 1.41 -14.05 2.93
CA THR A 374 1.67 -14.47 1.55
C THR A 374 0.93 -15.75 1.19
N VAL A 375 0.93 -16.72 2.09
CA VAL A 375 0.14 -17.96 1.92
C VAL A 375 -1.35 -17.62 1.84
N GLY A 376 -1.84 -16.76 2.75
CA GLY A 376 -3.24 -16.32 2.75
C GLY A 376 -3.70 -15.65 1.45
N ALA A 377 -2.82 -14.88 0.82
CA ALA A 377 -3.14 -14.19 -0.44
C ALA A 377 -3.39 -15.14 -1.63
N VAL A 378 -2.98 -16.41 -1.54
CA VAL A 378 -3.15 -17.41 -2.61
C VAL A 378 -4.13 -18.53 -2.25
N LEU A 379 -4.64 -18.56 -1.01
CA LEU A 379 -5.61 -19.59 -0.59
C LEU A 379 -6.97 -19.35 -1.24
N PRO A 380 -7.60 -20.42 -1.75
CA PRO A 380 -8.98 -20.33 -2.21
C PRO A 380 -9.91 -20.19 -0.99
N VAL A 381 -10.90 -19.31 -1.11
CA VAL A 381 -11.98 -19.13 -0.15
C VAL A 381 -13.10 -20.11 -0.49
N LYS A 382 -13.69 -20.76 0.50
CA LYS A 382 -14.80 -21.72 0.33
C LYS A 382 -15.97 -21.32 1.20
#